data_a1b3601f300398cb0465903e87d012eb
#
_entry.id   a1b3601f300398cb0465903e87d012eb
#
_cell.length_a   1.000
_cell.length_b   1.000
_cell.length_c   1.000
_cell.angle_alpha   90.00
_cell.angle_beta   90.00
_cell.angle_gamma   90.00
#
_symmetry.space_group_name_H-M   'P 1'
#
loop_
_entity.id
_entity.type
_entity.pdbx_description
1 polymer ?
#
loop_
_entity_poly.entity_id
_entity_poly.type
_entity_poly.pdbx_seq_one_letter_code
_entity_poly.pdbx_strand_id
1 'polypeptide(L)'
;NNGVSEMGIGSGVIVSEKGYILTNEHVSGARSSGCYVTMGDGKSYNSTVVWSDSNLDLSIIKINMKCLDYAKLGDSDAIKVGQGVYAIGNPIGFEFQKTVTSGIVSALNRTINFKEGNEEIYMSNLIQTDATINPGNSGGPLINNKGEVIGINTVKITSAEGIGFAVPINVVKPIIQKLENDGKFEEAS
;
A
#
# COMPACT_ATOMS: atom_id res chain seq x y z
N ASN A 1 25.73 -17.86 -12.67
CA ASN A 1 25.00 -16.72 -12.07
C ASN A 1 23.51 -17.08 -12.03
N ASN A 2 23.11 -17.75 -10.97
CA ASN A 2 21.70 -18.03 -10.72
C ASN A 2 21.09 -16.78 -10.10
N GLY A 3 20.46 -15.95 -10.91
CA GLY A 3 19.64 -14.85 -10.45
C GLY A 3 18.38 -15.39 -9.81
N VAL A 4 18.42 -15.67 -8.53
CA VAL A 4 17.21 -15.79 -7.72
C VAL A 4 16.74 -14.35 -7.51
N SER A 5 15.73 -13.91 -8.26
CA SER A 5 15.03 -12.69 -7.91
C SER A 5 14.30 -12.95 -6.59
N GLU A 6 14.65 -12.25 -5.54
CA GLU A 6 13.87 -12.24 -4.31
C GLU A 6 12.48 -11.72 -4.70
N MET A 7 11.48 -12.60 -4.63
CA MET A 7 10.10 -12.19 -4.77
C MET A 7 9.70 -11.47 -3.50
N GLY A 8 9.50 -10.15 -3.58
CA GLY A 8 8.83 -9.40 -2.54
C GLY A 8 7.41 -9.96 -2.37
N ILE A 9 7.03 -10.31 -1.14
CA ILE A 9 5.68 -10.76 -0.81
C ILE A 9 5.01 -9.65 -0.01
N GLY A 10 3.80 -9.29 -0.40
CA GLY A 10 3.02 -8.28 0.27
C GLY A 10 1.57 -8.31 -0.17
N SER A 11 0.85 -7.30 0.24
CA SER A 11 -0.56 -7.11 -0.10
C SER A 11 -0.76 -5.86 -0.94
N GLY A 12 -1.95 -5.73 -1.50
CA GLY A 12 -2.39 -4.55 -2.22
C GLY A 12 -3.90 -4.35 -2.08
N VAL A 13 -4.39 -3.27 -2.64
CA VAL A 13 -5.81 -2.96 -2.67
C VAL A 13 -6.24 -2.50 -4.06
N ILE A 14 -7.33 -3.07 -4.57
CA ILE A 14 -7.91 -2.64 -5.84
C ILE A 14 -8.60 -1.30 -5.62
N VAL A 15 -8.18 -0.28 -6.36
CA VAL A 15 -8.67 1.10 -6.21
C VAL A 15 -9.47 1.59 -7.42
N SER A 16 -9.61 0.77 -8.45
CA SER A 16 -10.32 1.12 -9.68
C SER A 16 -10.91 -0.11 -10.35
N GLU A 17 -12.10 0.01 -10.93
CA GLU A 17 -12.70 -1.03 -11.76
C GLU A 17 -11.87 -1.35 -13.02
N LYS A 18 -10.96 -0.45 -13.41
CA LYS A 18 -10.07 -0.59 -14.57
C LYS A 18 -8.84 -1.46 -14.31
N GLY A 19 -8.67 -1.98 -13.09
CA GLY A 19 -7.57 -2.86 -12.75
C GLY A 19 -6.35 -2.16 -12.16
N TYR A 20 -6.49 -0.97 -11.60
CA TYR A 20 -5.42 -0.32 -10.84
C TYR A 20 -5.41 -0.83 -9.41
N ILE A 21 -4.24 -1.20 -8.93
CA ILE A 21 -4.01 -1.76 -7.60
C ILE A 21 -2.92 -0.94 -6.93
N LEU A 22 -3.18 -0.47 -5.72
CA LEU A 22 -2.24 0.26 -4.90
C LEU A 22 -1.52 -0.70 -3.97
N THR A 23 -0.21 -0.55 -3.86
CA THR A 23 0.66 -1.35 -2.98
C THR A 23 1.91 -0.55 -2.59
N ASN A 24 2.87 -1.17 -1.91
CA ASN A 24 4.16 -0.55 -1.65
C ASN A 24 5.13 -0.74 -2.81
N GLU A 25 6.02 0.24 -3.00
CA GLU A 25 7.06 0.16 -4.02
C GLU A 25 8.06 -0.97 -3.75
N HIS A 26 8.44 -1.20 -2.50
CA HIS A 26 9.34 -2.31 -2.14
C HIS A 26 8.71 -3.70 -2.40
N VAL A 27 7.37 -3.79 -2.54
CA VAL A 27 6.64 -5.02 -2.88
C VAL A 27 6.60 -5.23 -4.40
N SER A 28 6.23 -4.20 -5.16
CA SER A 28 6.02 -4.30 -6.61
C SER A 28 7.27 -4.08 -7.45
N GLY A 29 8.25 -3.38 -6.92
CA GLY A 29 9.36 -2.82 -7.66
C GLY A 29 9.04 -1.45 -8.28
N ALA A 30 10.05 -0.87 -8.93
CA ALA A 30 9.96 0.44 -9.54
C ALA A 30 9.12 0.44 -10.82
N ARG A 31 8.85 1.64 -11.35
CA ARG A 31 8.11 1.86 -12.60
C ARG A 31 8.62 0.96 -13.72
N SER A 32 7.70 0.39 -14.48
CA SER A 32 7.94 -0.56 -15.57
C SER A 32 8.41 -1.96 -15.15
N SER A 33 8.54 -2.25 -13.87
CA SER A 33 8.72 -3.60 -13.36
C SER A 33 7.45 -4.43 -13.56
N GLY A 34 7.62 -5.73 -13.70
CA GLY A 34 6.53 -6.70 -13.73
C GLY A 34 6.43 -7.42 -12.40
N CYS A 35 5.22 -7.69 -11.97
CA CYS A 35 4.95 -8.55 -10.82
C CYS A 35 3.68 -9.36 -11.02
N TYR A 36 3.46 -10.35 -10.15
CA TYR A 36 2.25 -11.17 -10.18
C TYR A 36 1.30 -10.72 -9.08
N VAL A 37 0.02 -10.66 -9.42
CA VAL A 37 -1.07 -10.39 -8.49
C VAL A 37 -1.91 -11.64 -8.36
N THR A 38 -2.07 -12.14 -7.14
CA THR A 38 -3.00 -13.22 -6.83
C THR A 38 -4.28 -12.62 -6.26
N MET A 39 -5.38 -12.87 -6.94
CA MET A 39 -6.70 -12.40 -6.55
C MET A 39 -7.35 -13.32 -5.51
N GLY A 40 -8.47 -12.89 -4.93
CA GLY A 40 -9.20 -13.66 -3.93
C GLY A 40 -9.76 -15.01 -4.40
N ASP A 41 -9.84 -15.23 -5.71
CA ASP A 41 -10.20 -16.52 -6.33
C ASP A 41 -9.02 -17.49 -6.47
N GLY A 42 -7.82 -17.08 -6.03
CA GLY A 42 -6.59 -17.85 -6.13
C GLY A 42 -5.89 -17.79 -7.49
N LYS A 43 -6.44 -17.07 -8.46
CA LYS A 43 -5.82 -16.89 -9.79
C LYS A 43 -4.78 -15.80 -9.75
N SER A 44 -3.66 -16.01 -10.47
CA SER A 44 -2.57 -15.06 -10.61
C SER A 44 -2.59 -14.38 -11.97
N TYR A 45 -2.33 -13.09 -11.96
CA TYR A 45 -2.33 -12.22 -13.13
C TYR A 45 -1.01 -11.49 -13.23
N ASN A 46 -0.51 -11.33 -14.45
CA ASN A 46 0.62 -10.45 -14.72
C ASN A 46 0.18 -8.99 -14.52
N SER A 47 1.05 -8.21 -13.94
CA SER A 47 0.85 -6.78 -13.76
C SER A 47 2.09 -5.99 -14.15
N THR A 48 1.90 -4.71 -14.41
CA THR A 48 2.97 -3.76 -14.69
C THR A 48 2.85 -2.59 -13.75
N VAL A 49 3.97 -2.12 -13.20
CA VAL A 49 4.02 -0.91 -12.38
C VAL A 49 3.85 0.29 -13.31
N VAL A 50 2.77 1.04 -13.14
CA VAL A 50 2.44 2.21 -13.94
C VAL A 50 2.83 3.53 -13.27
N TRP A 51 2.99 3.52 -11.97
CA TRP A 51 3.50 4.62 -11.18
C TRP A 51 4.17 4.11 -9.91
N SER A 52 5.24 4.75 -9.47
CA SER A 52 5.89 4.46 -8.20
C SER A 52 6.60 5.68 -7.63
N ASP A 53 6.69 5.73 -6.32
CA ASP A 53 7.44 6.73 -5.57
C ASP A 53 8.17 6.06 -4.40
N SER A 54 9.48 6.01 -4.47
CA SER A 54 10.32 5.34 -3.46
C SER A 54 10.35 6.09 -2.12
N ASN A 55 10.17 7.42 -2.13
CA ASN A 55 10.13 8.22 -0.91
C ASN A 55 8.84 7.99 -0.11
N LEU A 56 7.74 7.71 -0.81
CA LEU A 56 6.46 7.37 -0.21
C LEU A 56 6.31 5.86 0.03
N ASP A 57 7.18 5.05 -0.55
CA ASP A 57 7.05 3.59 -0.61
C ASP A 57 5.68 3.16 -1.16
N LEU A 58 5.22 3.85 -2.19
CA LEU A 58 3.96 3.56 -2.88
C LEU A 58 4.18 3.23 -4.34
N SER A 59 3.33 2.36 -4.85
CA SER A 59 3.23 2.09 -6.29
C SER A 59 1.80 1.77 -6.69
N ILE A 60 1.50 2.00 -7.96
CA ILE A 60 0.26 1.59 -8.59
C ILE A 60 0.62 0.62 -9.71
N ILE A 61 0.02 -0.56 -9.65
CA ILE A 61 0.17 -1.60 -10.65
C ILE A 61 -1.12 -1.76 -11.43
N LYS A 62 -1.01 -2.21 -12.67
CA LYS A 62 -2.12 -2.41 -13.60
C LYS A 62 -2.22 -3.87 -13.99
N ILE A 63 -3.41 -4.46 -13.81
CA ILE A 63 -3.76 -5.76 -14.38
C ILE A 63 -4.75 -5.58 -15.53
N ASN A 64 -4.74 -6.51 -16.48
CA ASN A 64 -5.63 -6.47 -17.64
C ASN A 64 -7.00 -7.11 -17.30
N MET A 65 -7.71 -6.46 -16.40
CA MET A 65 -9.09 -6.82 -16.01
C MET A 65 -9.95 -5.57 -15.96
N LYS A 66 -11.25 -5.74 -16.21
CA LYS A 66 -12.24 -4.66 -16.16
C LYS A 66 -13.40 -5.09 -15.27
N CYS A 67 -14.19 -4.11 -14.86
CA CYS A 67 -15.38 -4.32 -14.01
C CYS A 67 -15.05 -5.00 -12.68
N LEU A 68 -13.89 -4.69 -12.10
CA LEU A 68 -13.50 -5.18 -10.80
C LEU A 68 -14.24 -4.43 -9.70
N ASP A 69 -14.62 -5.15 -8.65
CA ASP A 69 -14.96 -4.53 -7.39
C ASP A 69 -13.71 -3.85 -6.81
N TYR A 70 -13.87 -2.64 -6.34
CA TYR A 70 -12.78 -1.83 -5.81
C TYR A 70 -13.14 -1.22 -4.45
N ALA A 71 -12.11 -0.93 -3.67
CA ALA A 71 -12.28 -0.33 -2.37
C ALA A 71 -12.65 1.15 -2.48
N LYS A 72 -13.56 1.59 -1.61
CA LYS A 72 -13.86 3.01 -1.45
C LYS A 72 -12.72 3.70 -0.73
N LEU A 73 -12.24 4.81 -1.29
CA LEU A 73 -11.24 5.65 -0.66
C LEU A 73 -11.91 6.64 0.31
N GLY A 74 -11.38 6.70 1.53
CA GLY A 74 -11.80 7.66 2.54
C GLY A 74 -11.07 9.00 2.40
N ASP A 75 -11.19 9.84 3.41
CA ASP A 75 -10.49 11.12 3.52
C ASP A 75 -9.49 11.07 4.67
N SER A 76 -8.19 10.99 4.35
CA SER A 76 -7.15 10.91 5.37
C SER A 76 -6.92 12.24 6.11
N ASP A 77 -7.42 13.37 5.60
CA ASP A 77 -7.37 14.64 6.31
C ASP A 77 -8.44 14.74 7.42
N ALA A 78 -9.47 13.91 7.36
CA ALA A 78 -10.57 13.90 8.33
C ALA A 78 -10.38 12.91 9.48
N ILE A 79 -9.33 12.08 9.47
CA ILE A 79 -9.08 11.11 10.53
C ILE A 79 -8.62 11.78 11.82
N LYS A 80 -8.94 11.12 12.96
CA LYS A 80 -8.63 11.65 14.29
C LYS A 80 -7.91 10.60 15.13
N VAL A 81 -7.02 11.05 15.98
CA VAL A 81 -6.39 10.22 17.03
C VAL A 81 -7.48 9.57 17.88
N GLY A 82 -7.31 8.29 18.17
CA GLY A 82 -8.29 7.46 18.89
C GLY A 82 -9.33 6.77 18.01
N GLN A 83 -9.42 7.12 16.73
CA GLN A 83 -10.33 6.47 15.80
C GLN A 83 -9.94 5.00 15.57
N GLY A 84 -10.93 4.10 15.56
CA GLY A 84 -10.72 2.69 15.27
C GLY A 84 -10.31 2.46 13.81
N VAL A 85 -9.34 1.57 13.61
CA VAL A 85 -8.82 1.20 12.30
C VAL A 85 -8.56 -0.30 12.21
N TYR A 86 -8.55 -0.81 10.97
CA TYR A 86 -8.23 -2.19 10.65
C TYR A 86 -7.19 -2.24 9.54
N ALA A 87 -6.13 -3.01 9.75
CA ALA A 87 -5.13 -3.29 8.73
C ALA A 87 -5.45 -4.64 8.08
N ILE A 88 -5.57 -4.65 6.76
CA ILE A 88 -5.96 -5.84 6.00
C ILE A 88 -4.79 -6.28 5.14
N GLY A 89 -4.52 -7.58 5.15
CA GLY A 89 -3.54 -8.22 4.31
C GLY A 89 -4.07 -9.52 3.71
N ASN A 90 -3.54 -9.85 2.55
CA ASN A 90 -3.79 -11.13 1.91
C ASN A 90 -2.49 -11.64 1.27
N PRO A 91 -1.48 -11.93 2.10
CA PRO A 91 -0.19 -12.37 1.59
C PRO A 91 -0.30 -13.72 0.92
N ILE A 92 0.53 -13.96 -0.08
CA ILE A 92 0.70 -15.26 -0.70
C ILE A 92 1.47 -16.15 0.27
N GLY A 93 0.75 -17.04 0.93
CA GLY A 93 1.32 -18.01 1.87
C GLY A 93 0.21 -18.69 2.63
N PHE A 94 0.29 -19.99 2.76
CA PHE A 94 -0.84 -20.84 3.18
C PHE A 94 -1.34 -20.56 4.60
N GLU A 95 -0.56 -19.90 5.46
CA GLU A 95 -0.89 -19.74 6.87
C GLU A 95 -1.50 -18.38 7.24
N PHE A 96 -1.36 -17.34 6.40
CA PHE A 96 -1.72 -15.97 6.75
C PHE A 96 -2.65 -15.27 5.75
N GLN A 97 -3.36 -16.04 4.92
CA GLN A 97 -4.32 -15.47 3.97
C GLN A 97 -5.46 -14.76 4.72
N LYS A 98 -5.88 -13.58 4.18
CA LYS A 98 -6.99 -12.79 4.71
C LYS A 98 -6.82 -12.40 6.17
N THR A 99 -5.64 -11.92 6.52
CA THR A 99 -5.34 -11.45 7.87
C THR A 99 -5.91 -10.06 8.10
N VAL A 100 -6.57 -9.87 9.23
CA VAL A 100 -7.04 -8.57 9.70
C VAL A 100 -6.47 -8.34 11.09
N THR A 101 -5.84 -7.17 11.28
CA THR A 101 -5.46 -6.67 12.60
C THR A 101 -6.25 -5.41 12.91
N SER A 102 -6.51 -5.12 14.17
CA SER A 102 -7.27 -3.95 14.59
C SER A 102 -6.52 -3.13 15.63
N GLY A 103 -6.81 -1.86 15.66
CA GLY A 103 -6.25 -0.90 16.60
C GLY A 103 -6.89 0.46 16.44
N ILE A 104 -6.17 1.49 16.83
CA ILE A 104 -6.59 2.87 16.71
C ILE A 104 -5.54 3.70 15.96
N VAL A 105 -5.93 4.89 15.53
CA VAL A 105 -4.98 5.92 15.14
C VAL A 105 -4.31 6.43 16.40
N SER A 106 -3.02 6.13 16.55
CA SER A 106 -2.24 6.52 17.73
C SER A 106 -1.68 7.91 17.63
N ALA A 107 -1.31 8.35 16.42
CA ALA A 107 -0.82 9.69 16.11
C ALA A 107 -0.97 10.00 14.63
N LEU A 108 -0.89 11.28 14.29
CA LEU A 108 -0.96 11.80 12.92
C LEU A 108 0.27 12.66 12.62
N ASN A 109 0.52 12.86 11.33
CA ASN A 109 1.59 13.73 10.82
C ASN A 109 2.97 13.35 11.36
N ARG A 110 3.24 12.06 11.52
CA ARG A 110 4.54 11.57 11.99
C ARG A 110 5.57 11.66 10.89
N THR A 111 6.73 12.21 11.24
CA THR A 111 7.93 12.16 10.40
C THR A 111 8.91 11.20 11.03
N ILE A 112 9.33 10.21 10.26
CA ILE A 112 10.29 9.18 10.68
C ILE A 112 11.50 9.28 9.76
N ASN A 113 12.68 9.26 10.35
CA ASN A 113 13.94 9.10 9.62
C ASN A 113 14.51 7.70 9.87
N PHE A 114 15.06 7.11 8.86
CA PHE A 114 15.74 5.83 8.93
C PHE A 114 16.87 5.77 7.89
N LYS A 115 17.76 4.82 8.06
CA LYS A 115 18.87 4.62 7.12
C LYS A 115 18.56 3.47 6.19
N GLU A 116 18.76 3.68 4.91
CA GLU A 116 18.74 2.65 3.89
C GLU A 116 20.12 2.63 3.23
N GLY A 117 20.94 1.66 3.60
CA GLY A 117 22.37 1.68 3.26
C GLY A 117 23.11 2.87 3.91
N ASN A 118 23.67 3.74 3.10
CA ASN A 118 24.37 4.96 3.56
C ASN A 118 23.52 6.23 3.46
N GLU A 119 22.26 6.13 3.01
CA GLU A 119 21.38 7.26 2.84
C GLU A 119 20.42 7.39 4.02
N GLU A 120 20.19 8.63 4.46
CA GLU A 120 19.12 8.94 5.39
C GLU A 120 17.83 9.22 4.61
N ILE A 121 16.78 8.46 4.93
CA ILE A 121 15.47 8.58 4.32
C ILE A 121 14.49 9.14 5.34
N TYR A 122 13.67 10.08 4.90
CA TYR A 122 12.61 10.69 5.70
C TYR A 122 11.27 10.36 5.07
N MET A 123 10.35 9.85 5.90
CA MET A 123 8.94 9.71 5.53
C MET A 123 8.10 10.62 6.42
N SER A 124 7.34 11.51 5.81
CA SER A 124 6.55 12.53 6.52
C SER A 124 5.05 12.25 6.43
N ASN A 125 4.28 12.91 7.29
CA ASN A 125 2.82 12.86 7.33
C ASN A 125 2.23 11.47 7.56
N LEU A 126 2.97 10.57 8.17
CA LEU A 126 2.54 9.20 8.41
C LEU A 126 1.44 9.14 9.47
N ILE A 127 0.51 8.20 9.27
CA ILE A 127 -0.45 7.74 10.26
C ILE A 127 0.26 6.72 11.14
N GLN A 128 0.26 6.92 12.45
CA GLN A 128 0.71 5.92 13.42
C GLN A 128 -0.49 5.15 13.96
N THR A 129 -0.36 3.84 14.06
CA THR A 129 -1.38 2.95 14.61
C THR A 129 -0.76 1.87 15.50
N ASP A 130 -1.52 1.36 16.45
CA ASP A 130 -1.16 0.18 17.24
C ASP A 130 -1.73 -1.12 16.65
N ALA A 131 -2.51 -1.05 15.58
CA ALA A 131 -2.82 -2.22 14.76
C ALA A 131 -1.52 -2.86 14.27
N THR A 132 -1.37 -4.15 14.40
CA THR A 132 -0.14 -4.83 14.01
C THR A 132 0.10 -4.72 12.50
N ILE A 133 1.19 -4.07 12.14
CA ILE A 133 1.68 -3.99 10.77
C ILE A 133 2.89 -4.92 10.62
N ASN A 134 2.86 -5.78 9.63
CA ASN A 134 3.87 -6.80 9.38
C ASN A 134 4.00 -7.05 7.86
N PRO A 135 4.98 -7.87 7.41
CA PRO A 135 5.14 -8.15 5.99
C PRO A 135 3.88 -8.71 5.30
N GLY A 136 3.00 -9.38 6.06
CA GLY A 136 1.76 -9.94 5.52
C GLY A 136 0.72 -8.89 5.12
N ASN A 137 0.63 -7.76 5.81
CA ASN A 137 -0.30 -6.67 5.48
C ASN A 137 0.37 -5.41 4.92
N SER A 138 1.69 -5.43 4.75
CA SER A 138 2.40 -4.34 4.07
C SER A 138 1.92 -4.20 2.62
N GLY A 139 1.60 -2.97 2.21
CA GLY A 139 0.99 -2.67 0.92
C GLY A 139 -0.53 -2.82 0.89
N GLY A 140 -1.10 -3.47 1.90
CA GLY A 140 -2.55 -3.55 2.07
C GLY A 140 -3.14 -2.29 2.71
N PRO A 141 -4.48 -2.18 2.72
CA PRO A 141 -5.15 -0.99 3.20
C PRO A 141 -5.23 -0.93 4.73
N LEU A 142 -5.15 0.29 5.26
CA LEU A 142 -5.66 0.65 6.57
C LEU A 142 -7.05 1.26 6.36
N ILE A 143 -8.08 0.67 6.96
CA ILE A 143 -9.46 1.10 6.78
C ILE A 143 -10.08 1.62 8.07
N ASN A 144 -11.10 2.49 7.93
CA ASN A 144 -11.92 2.97 9.03
C ASN A 144 -13.13 2.05 9.30
N ASN A 145 -13.98 2.41 10.24
CA ASN A 145 -15.20 1.65 10.60
C ASN A 145 -16.25 1.57 9.48
N LYS A 146 -16.13 2.40 8.46
CA LYS A 146 -17.01 2.39 7.28
C LYS A 146 -16.47 1.53 6.13
N GLY A 147 -15.30 0.88 6.33
CA GLY A 147 -14.64 0.12 5.26
C GLY A 147 -13.94 0.99 4.23
N GLU A 148 -13.73 2.27 4.50
CA GLU A 148 -13.04 3.18 3.60
C GLU A 148 -11.54 3.14 3.84
N VAL A 149 -10.75 3.12 2.75
CA VAL A 149 -9.29 3.15 2.81
C VAL A 149 -8.83 4.54 3.22
N ILE A 150 -8.12 4.64 4.34
CA ILE A 150 -7.54 5.89 4.85
C ILE A 150 -6.02 5.92 4.76
N GLY A 151 -5.38 4.79 4.55
CA GLY A 151 -3.94 4.69 4.40
C GLY A 151 -3.51 3.36 3.79
N ILE A 152 -2.22 3.28 3.47
CA ILE A 152 -1.56 2.07 3.00
C ILE A 152 -0.47 1.69 3.98
N ASN A 153 -0.56 0.49 4.52
CA ASN A 153 0.38 -0.02 5.51
C ASN A 153 1.79 -0.14 4.93
N THR A 154 2.79 0.23 5.70
CA THR A 154 4.20 0.10 5.29
C THR A 154 5.05 -0.52 6.40
N VAL A 155 5.91 -1.47 6.05
CA VAL A 155 6.93 -2.04 6.93
C VAL A 155 8.33 -1.52 6.60
N LYS A 156 8.46 -0.60 5.65
CA LYS A 156 9.74 0.00 5.30
C LYS A 156 10.43 0.63 6.51
N ILE A 157 9.64 1.10 7.45
CA ILE A 157 10.09 1.59 8.74
C ILE A 157 10.03 0.44 9.74
N THR A 158 11.16 0.10 10.35
CA THR A 158 11.19 -0.87 11.44
C THR A 158 10.42 -0.31 12.62
N SER A 159 9.25 -0.87 12.87
CA SER A 159 8.41 -0.46 13.98
C SER A 159 8.77 -1.22 15.26
N ALA A 160 8.61 -0.57 16.40
CA ALA A 160 8.61 -1.22 17.70
C ALA A 160 7.25 -1.91 17.93
N GLU A 161 7.18 -2.79 18.93
CA GLU A 161 5.91 -3.39 19.33
C GLU A 161 4.85 -2.30 19.64
N GLY A 162 3.66 -2.45 19.08
CA GLY A 162 2.56 -1.49 19.24
C GLY A 162 2.71 -0.19 18.46
N ILE A 163 3.70 -0.10 17.57
CA ILE A 163 3.91 1.07 16.71
C ILE A 163 4.02 0.63 15.26
N GLY A 164 3.01 0.94 14.47
CA GLY A 164 2.98 0.72 13.02
C GLY A 164 2.67 2.02 12.28
N PHE A 165 2.94 2.04 10.99
CA PHE A 165 2.76 3.22 10.15
C PHE A 165 2.01 2.91 8.87
N ALA A 166 1.25 3.91 8.40
CA ALA A 166 0.60 3.88 7.11
C ALA A 166 0.77 5.23 6.40
N VAL A 167 0.88 5.17 5.08
CA VAL A 167 0.92 6.36 4.22
C VAL A 167 -0.51 6.84 4.00
N PRO A 168 -0.83 8.12 4.24
CA PRO A 168 -2.20 8.65 4.08
C PRO A 168 -2.69 8.51 2.64
N ILE A 169 -3.95 8.09 2.48
CA ILE A 169 -4.52 7.84 1.15
C ILE A 169 -4.64 9.11 0.28
N ASN A 170 -4.86 10.28 0.88
CA ASN A 170 -5.03 11.52 0.13
C ASN A 170 -3.80 11.89 -0.71
N VAL A 171 -2.61 11.41 -0.32
CA VAL A 171 -1.36 11.64 -1.08
C VAL A 171 -1.43 11.06 -2.49
N VAL A 172 -2.10 9.94 -2.65
CA VAL A 172 -2.12 9.19 -3.92
C VAL A 172 -3.43 9.33 -4.70
N LYS A 173 -4.48 9.86 -4.10
CA LYS A 173 -5.78 10.06 -4.79
C LYS A 173 -5.67 10.81 -6.12
N PRO A 174 -4.94 11.95 -6.23
CA PRO A 174 -4.80 12.65 -7.50
C PRO A 174 -4.14 11.80 -8.59
N ILE A 175 -3.21 10.94 -8.19
CA ILE A 175 -2.49 10.05 -9.12
C ILE A 175 -3.42 8.96 -9.64
N ILE A 176 -4.21 8.35 -8.77
CA ILE A 176 -5.22 7.36 -9.15
C ILE A 176 -6.21 7.97 -10.14
N GLN A 177 -6.71 9.17 -9.86
CA GLN A 177 -7.65 9.87 -10.72
C GLN A 177 -7.04 10.19 -12.08
N LYS A 178 -5.78 10.62 -12.13
CA LYS A 178 -5.06 10.88 -13.37
C LYS A 178 -4.91 9.62 -14.22
N LEU A 179 -4.56 8.50 -13.61
CA LEU A 179 -4.46 7.20 -14.29
C LEU A 179 -5.82 6.74 -14.83
N GLU A 180 -6.88 6.93 -14.07
CA GLU A 180 -8.24 6.58 -14.52
C GLU A 180 -8.68 7.41 -15.72
N ASN A 181 -8.37 8.70 -15.75
CA ASN A 181 -8.77 9.61 -16.81
C ASN A 181 -7.90 9.46 -18.07
N ASP A 182 -6.59 9.38 -17.90
CA ASP A 182 -5.62 9.49 -18.99
C ASP A 182 -4.94 8.15 -19.33
N GLY A 183 -5.06 7.14 -18.48
CA GLY A 183 -4.39 5.84 -18.61
C GLY A 183 -2.87 5.87 -18.36
N LYS A 184 -2.33 7.03 -18.03
CA LYS A 184 -0.90 7.24 -17.77
C LYS A 184 -0.70 8.39 -16.79
N PHE A 185 0.41 8.35 -16.08
CA PHE A 185 0.91 9.45 -15.28
C PHE A 185 2.28 9.89 -15.82
N GLU A 186 2.38 11.14 -16.25
CA GLU A 186 3.62 11.77 -16.62
C GLU A 186 3.97 12.81 -15.56
N GLU A 187 5.15 12.71 -14.98
CA GLU A 187 5.66 13.77 -14.12
C GLU A 187 5.90 15.00 -14.99
N ALA A 188 5.47 16.16 -14.50
CA ALA A 188 5.80 17.41 -15.13
C ALA A 188 7.32 17.59 -15.09
N SER A 189 7.94 17.65 -16.26
CA SER A 189 9.38 17.90 -16.45
C SER A 189 9.79 19.29 -15.99
#